data_427b0f65a80e4720b5644ad963502df7
#
_entry.id   427b0f65a80e4720b5644ad963502df7
#
_cell.length_a   1.000
_cell.length_b   1.000
_cell.length_c   1.000
_cell.angle_alpha   90.00
_cell.angle_beta   90.00
_cell.angle_gamma   90.00
#
_symmetry.space_group_name_H-M   'P 1'
#
loop_
_entity.id
_entity.type
_entity.pdbx_description
1 polymer ?
#
loop_
_entity_poly.entity_id
_entity_poly.type
_entity_poly.pdbx_seq_one_letter_code
_entity_poly.pdbx_strand_id
1 'polypeptide(L)'
;PRVRRQRQMCIRDRAKNVTITAFDGPNPAGNVGVQINHLDPVSKGETVWTIDPQAVIFIGRLFNTGHVDFTRTVAVTGSEVLKPAYCKLQVGALLTNVFADNVTKDKDLRYISGNVLTGKQVSPNGFLGAFHSQLTVIPEGDDIHEMLGWIMPRFNQFSANRSYFSWLMGKKEYTLDARIKGGERHMIMSGEYDKVFPMDILPEYLIKAIIAGDIDRMEALGIYEVAPEDFALCEFVCSSKMELQRIVRAGLDMLRSEMA
;
A
#
# COMPACT_ATOMS: atom_id res chain seq x y z
N PRO A 1 -24.78 12.57 2.36
CA PRO A 1 -25.65 13.17 3.34
C PRO A 1 -25.10 14.46 3.91
N ARG A 2 -25.93 15.50 3.92
CA ARG A 2 -25.54 16.87 4.32
C ARG A 2 -24.95 16.99 5.75
N VAL A 3 -25.40 16.17 6.68
CA VAL A 3 -24.94 16.19 8.08
C VAL A 3 -23.49 15.80 8.25
N ARG A 4 -22.95 14.89 7.41
CA ARG A 4 -21.53 14.47 7.47
C ARG A 4 -20.60 15.59 6.97
N ARG A 5 -20.98 16.31 5.91
CA ARG A 5 -20.23 17.48 5.40
C ARG A 5 -20.24 18.64 6.40
N GLN A 6 -21.35 18.88 7.10
CA GLN A 6 -21.44 19.94 8.10
C GLN A 6 -20.55 19.66 9.32
N ARG A 7 -20.46 18.41 9.80
CA ARG A 7 -19.53 18.04 10.89
C ARG A 7 -18.06 18.20 10.49
N GLN A 8 -17.70 17.87 9.27
CA GLN A 8 -16.33 18.08 8.77
C GLN A 8 -15.99 19.57 8.65
N MET A 9 -16.91 20.42 8.19
CA MET A 9 -16.72 21.88 8.18
C MET A 9 -16.50 22.45 9.58
N CYS A 10 -17.32 22.05 10.57
CA CYS A 10 -17.14 22.55 11.95
C CYS A 10 -15.82 22.16 12.60
N ILE A 11 -15.22 21.03 12.23
CA ILE A 11 -13.89 20.62 12.70
C ILE A 11 -12.80 21.46 12.02
N ARG A 12 -12.94 21.71 10.72
CA ARG A 12 -12.05 22.57 9.94
C ARG A 12 -11.96 23.99 10.54
N ASP A 13 -13.09 24.58 10.88
CA ASP A 13 -13.16 25.95 11.39
C ASP A 13 -12.58 26.10 12.82
N ARG A 14 -12.43 25.00 13.56
CA ARG A 14 -11.86 24.99 14.92
C ARG A 14 -10.36 24.75 14.97
N ALA A 15 -9.77 24.19 13.93
CA ALA A 15 -8.33 23.96 13.89
C ALA A 15 -7.61 25.27 13.55
N LYS A 16 -7.02 25.90 14.55
CA LYS A 16 -6.19 27.10 14.40
C LYS A 16 -4.76 26.68 14.03
N ASN A 17 -4.13 27.47 13.16
CA ASN A 17 -2.74 27.23 12.71
C ASN A 17 -2.52 25.89 11.95
N VAL A 18 -3.55 25.41 11.27
CA VAL A 18 -3.50 24.20 10.45
C VAL A 18 -4.04 24.52 9.06
N THR A 19 -3.27 24.23 8.03
CA THR A 19 -3.75 24.26 6.64
C THR A 19 -4.39 22.92 6.32
N ILE A 20 -5.62 22.95 5.80
CA ILE A 20 -6.34 21.74 5.43
C ILE A 20 -6.44 21.67 3.92
N THR A 21 -5.78 20.68 3.35
CA THR A 21 -5.88 20.35 1.92
C THR A 21 -6.67 19.07 1.74
N ALA A 22 -7.63 19.07 0.82
CA ALA A 22 -8.43 17.90 0.51
C ALA A 22 -7.91 17.27 -0.78
N PHE A 23 -7.60 15.98 -0.71
CA PHE A 23 -7.28 15.15 -1.87
C PHE A 23 -8.45 14.22 -2.16
N ASP A 24 -8.75 14.03 -3.44
CA ASP A 24 -9.77 13.12 -3.95
C ASP A 24 -9.22 12.41 -5.20
N GLY A 25 -9.54 11.13 -5.33
CA GLY A 25 -9.09 10.34 -6.46
C GLY A 25 -9.01 8.84 -6.15
N PRO A 26 -8.67 8.03 -7.15
CA PRO A 26 -8.38 6.61 -6.94
C PRO A 26 -7.08 6.43 -6.15
N ASN A 27 -6.85 5.21 -5.65
CA ASN A 27 -5.54 4.85 -5.10
C ASN A 27 -4.46 5.11 -6.18
N PRO A 28 -3.34 5.79 -5.87
CA PRO A 28 -2.77 6.05 -4.55
C PRO A 28 -2.97 7.48 -4.01
N ALA A 29 -4.00 8.22 -4.38
CA ALA A 29 -4.25 9.58 -3.87
C ALA A 29 -4.29 9.67 -2.33
N GLY A 30 -4.49 8.53 -1.64
CA GLY A 30 -4.43 8.41 -0.19
C GLY A 30 -3.03 8.26 0.40
N ASN A 31 -2.00 8.01 -0.40
CA ASN A 31 -0.64 7.90 0.08
C ASN A 31 -0.09 9.26 0.47
N VAL A 32 0.56 9.33 1.62
CA VAL A 32 1.09 10.58 2.15
C VAL A 32 2.24 11.11 1.28
N GLY A 33 3.06 10.24 0.70
CA GLY A 33 4.13 10.63 -0.24
C GLY A 33 3.57 11.35 -1.46
N VAL A 34 2.51 10.82 -2.07
CA VAL A 34 1.81 11.45 -3.20
C VAL A 34 1.25 12.82 -2.81
N GLN A 35 0.66 12.94 -1.62
CA GLN A 35 0.11 14.21 -1.14
C GLN A 35 1.19 15.26 -0.89
N ILE A 36 2.33 14.86 -0.32
CA ILE A 36 3.47 15.75 -0.09
C ILE A 36 4.05 16.22 -1.42
N ASN A 37 4.28 15.30 -2.37
CA ASN A 37 4.80 15.65 -3.69
C ASN A 37 3.95 16.71 -4.40
N HIS A 38 2.62 16.64 -4.28
CA HIS A 38 1.71 17.62 -4.89
C HIS A 38 1.63 18.96 -4.15
N LEU A 39 2.00 19.01 -2.87
CA LEU A 39 1.95 20.23 -2.07
C LEU A 39 3.28 20.96 -2.04
N ASP A 40 4.33 20.23 -1.74
CA ASP A 40 5.68 20.74 -1.53
C ASP A 40 6.67 19.58 -1.62
N PRO A 41 7.17 19.26 -2.83
CA PRO A 41 8.07 18.14 -3.05
C PRO A 41 9.34 18.26 -2.19
N VAL A 42 9.74 17.15 -1.58
CA VAL A 42 10.90 17.12 -0.69
C VAL A 42 12.20 17.16 -1.48
N SER A 43 13.05 18.14 -1.19
CA SER A 43 14.36 18.32 -1.80
C SER A 43 15.49 17.74 -0.92
N LYS A 44 16.69 17.63 -1.49
CA LYS A 44 17.90 17.19 -0.77
C LYS A 44 18.15 18.05 0.47
N GLY A 45 18.27 17.39 1.63
CA GLY A 45 18.54 18.06 2.91
C GLY A 45 17.28 18.52 3.65
N GLU A 46 16.11 18.40 3.07
CA GLU A 46 14.84 18.70 3.72
C GLU A 46 14.31 17.51 4.51
N THR A 47 13.54 17.78 5.55
CA THR A 47 12.90 16.78 6.39
C THR A 47 11.44 17.09 6.61
N VAL A 48 10.57 16.18 6.23
CA VAL A 48 9.12 16.26 6.46
C VAL A 48 8.69 15.20 7.45
N TRP A 49 7.97 15.62 8.48
CA TRP A 49 7.41 14.71 9.48
C TRP A 49 5.96 14.40 9.16
N THR A 50 5.63 13.13 9.14
CA THR A 50 4.27 12.65 8.92
C THR A 50 3.74 11.95 10.16
N ILE A 51 2.42 12.03 10.39
CA ILE A 51 1.77 11.36 11.51
C ILE A 51 0.43 10.77 11.05
N ASP A 52 0.23 9.48 11.39
CA ASP A 52 -1.04 8.80 11.15
C ASP A 52 -2.17 9.40 12.02
N PRO A 53 -3.39 9.58 11.48
CA PRO A 53 -4.53 10.10 12.24
C PRO A 53 -4.82 9.36 13.55
N GLN A 54 -4.60 8.03 13.59
CA GLN A 54 -4.77 7.27 14.84
C GLN A 54 -3.67 7.55 15.86
N ALA A 55 -2.45 7.87 15.42
CA ALA A 55 -1.38 8.29 16.31
C ALA A 55 -1.67 9.67 16.94
N VAL A 56 -2.33 10.57 16.20
CA VAL A 56 -2.83 11.84 16.78
C VAL A 56 -3.82 11.56 17.93
N ILE A 57 -4.69 10.55 17.78
CA ILE A 57 -5.62 10.15 18.84
C ILE A 57 -4.84 9.62 20.07
N PHE A 58 -3.77 8.85 19.89
CA PHE A 58 -2.94 8.36 21.00
C PHE A 58 -2.31 9.53 21.77
N ILE A 59 -1.76 10.51 21.06
CA ILE A 59 -1.20 11.72 21.65
C ILE A 59 -2.28 12.49 22.41
N GLY A 60 -3.46 12.68 21.81
CA GLY A 60 -4.58 13.36 22.45
C GLY A 60 -5.06 12.64 23.72
N ARG A 61 -5.11 11.31 23.74
CA ARG A 61 -5.43 10.53 24.94
C ARG A 61 -4.40 10.74 26.03
N LEU A 62 -3.11 10.67 25.70
CA LEU A 62 -2.03 10.90 26.66
C LEU A 62 -2.17 12.25 27.34
N PHE A 63 -2.36 13.33 26.60
CA PHE A 63 -2.50 14.68 27.17
C PHE A 63 -3.79 14.86 28.00
N ASN A 64 -4.88 14.17 27.62
CA ASN A 64 -6.15 14.29 28.34
C ASN A 64 -6.21 13.44 29.62
N THR A 65 -5.57 12.25 29.63
CA THR A 65 -5.71 11.26 30.74
C THR A 65 -4.46 11.07 31.53
N GLY A 66 -3.29 11.53 31.05
CA GLY A 66 -1.98 11.26 31.64
C GLY A 66 -1.49 9.81 31.46
N HIS A 67 -2.25 8.96 30.75
CA HIS A 67 -1.91 7.56 30.51
C HIS A 67 -1.81 7.26 29.03
N VAL A 68 -0.85 6.39 28.68
CA VAL A 68 -0.66 5.91 27.31
C VAL A 68 -1.70 4.83 27.00
N ASP A 69 -2.47 5.04 25.92
CA ASP A 69 -3.41 4.05 25.38
C ASP A 69 -3.17 3.88 23.87
N PHE A 70 -2.53 2.77 23.51
CA PHE A 70 -2.26 2.39 22.10
C PHE A 70 -3.38 1.55 21.47
N THR A 71 -4.60 1.66 21.97
CA THR A 71 -5.74 0.98 21.37
C THR A 71 -6.07 1.61 20.01
N ARG A 72 -5.95 0.82 18.96
CA ARG A 72 -6.17 1.19 17.57
C ARG A 72 -7.43 0.52 17.02
N THR A 73 -8.16 1.23 16.17
CA THR A 73 -9.24 0.63 15.37
C THR A 73 -8.62 0.00 14.12
N VAL A 74 -8.84 -1.29 13.94
CA VAL A 74 -8.29 -2.10 12.85
C VAL A 74 -9.43 -2.67 12.02
N ALA A 75 -9.35 -2.52 10.71
CA ALA A 75 -10.27 -3.16 9.77
C ALA A 75 -9.80 -4.59 9.48
N VAL A 76 -10.67 -5.57 9.67
CA VAL A 76 -10.43 -6.97 9.26
C VAL A 76 -11.14 -7.19 7.93
N THR A 77 -10.39 -7.44 6.87
CA THR A 77 -10.87 -7.48 5.47
C THR A 77 -10.20 -8.60 4.68
N GLY A 78 -10.62 -8.77 3.44
CA GLY A 78 -10.08 -9.77 2.51
C GLY A 78 -11.16 -10.72 2.02
N SER A 79 -10.92 -11.38 0.91
CA SER A 79 -11.87 -12.30 0.29
C SER A 79 -12.16 -13.55 1.13
N GLU A 80 -11.24 -13.91 2.02
CA GLU A 80 -11.33 -15.10 2.86
C GLU A 80 -11.74 -14.78 4.30
N VAL A 81 -12.14 -13.55 4.59
CA VAL A 81 -12.72 -13.15 5.87
C VAL A 81 -14.22 -13.34 5.84
N LEU A 82 -14.75 -14.17 6.75
CA LEU A 82 -16.18 -14.53 6.80
C LEU A 82 -17.06 -13.35 7.23
N LYS A 83 -16.59 -12.55 8.18
CA LYS A 83 -17.30 -11.38 8.72
C LYS A 83 -16.37 -10.18 8.75
N PRO A 84 -16.26 -9.41 7.65
CA PRO A 84 -15.48 -8.19 7.64
C PRO A 84 -16.02 -7.20 8.68
N ALA A 85 -15.14 -6.68 9.54
CA ALA A 85 -15.54 -5.81 10.64
C ALA A 85 -14.38 -4.91 11.09
N TYR A 86 -14.73 -3.86 11.84
CA TYR A 86 -13.77 -3.09 12.61
C TYR A 86 -13.64 -3.65 14.02
N CYS A 87 -12.42 -3.86 14.48
CA CYS A 87 -12.13 -4.27 15.85
C CYS A 87 -11.16 -3.29 16.52
N LYS A 88 -11.17 -3.26 17.85
CA LYS A 88 -10.22 -2.49 18.64
C LYS A 88 -9.12 -3.44 19.12
N LEU A 89 -7.89 -3.18 18.73
CA LEU A 89 -6.71 -3.95 19.12
C LEU A 89 -5.64 -3.01 19.66
N GLN A 90 -4.83 -3.50 20.57
CA GLN A 90 -3.60 -2.79 20.94
C GLN A 90 -2.55 -2.95 19.83
N VAL A 91 -1.71 -1.95 19.66
CA VAL A 91 -0.52 -2.06 18.80
C VAL A 91 0.33 -3.24 19.28
N GLY A 92 0.72 -4.11 18.36
CA GLY A 92 1.44 -5.34 18.71
C GLY A 92 0.56 -6.47 19.26
N ALA A 93 -0.77 -6.37 19.18
CA ALA A 93 -1.66 -7.45 19.62
C ALA A 93 -1.46 -8.72 18.83
N LEU A 94 -1.58 -9.86 19.51
CA LEU A 94 -1.57 -11.19 18.89
C LEU A 94 -2.83 -11.38 18.01
N LEU A 95 -2.64 -11.88 16.80
CA LEU A 95 -3.70 -11.96 15.79
C LEU A 95 -4.52 -13.26 15.84
N THR A 96 -4.08 -14.26 16.59
CA THR A 96 -4.74 -15.57 16.69
C THR A 96 -6.24 -15.46 16.95
N ASN A 97 -6.63 -14.66 17.94
CA ASN A 97 -8.04 -14.53 18.31
C ASN A 97 -8.88 -13.77 17.28
N VAL A 98 -8.24 -12.95 16.46
CA VAL A 98 -8.92 -12.19 15.39
C VAL A 98 -9.30 -13.09 14.24
N PHE A 99 -8.46 -14.09 13.95
CA PHE A 99 -8.63 -14.99 12.81
C PHE A 99 -9.30 -16.32 13.16
N ALA A 100 -9.32 -16.75 14.43
CA ALA A 100 -9.68 -18.10 14.86
C ALA A 100 -10.96 -18.68 14.23
N ASP A 101 -12.05 -17.88 14.19
CA ASP A 101 -13.35 -18.31 13.65
C ASP A 101 -13.89 -17.34 12.58
N ASN A 102 -13.04 -16.50 12.05
CA ASN A 102 -13.44 -15.46 11.11
C ASN A 102 -12.78 -15.59 9.72
N VAL A 103 -12.15 -16.71 9.43
CA VAL A 103 -11.52 -17.00 8.13
C VAL A 103 -11.96 -18.34 7.58
N THR A 104 -11.92 -18.49 6.26
CA THR A 104 -12.18 -19.74 5.56
C THR A 104 -11.14 -20.79 5.95
N LYS A 105 -11.57 -22.05 6.18
CA LYS A 105 -10.69 -23.13 6.65
C LYS A 105 -10.30 -24.14 5.55
N ASP A 106 -10.85 -23.98 4.36
CA ASP A 106 -10.75 -24.98 3.27
C ASP A 106 -9.58 -24.75 2.32
N LYS A 107 -8.77 -23.70 2.56
CA LYS A 107 -7.68 -23.27 1.67
C LYS A 107 -6.47 -22.81 2.46
N ASP A 108 -5.32 -22.83 1.81
CA ASP A 108 -4.14 -22.13 2.32
C ASP A 108 -4.32 -20.63 2.18
N LEU A 109 -4.07 -19.91 3.27
CA LEU A 109 -4.37 -18.49 3.38
C LEU A 109 -3.11 -17.67 3.62
N ARG A 110 -3.04 -16.53 2.95
CA ARG A 110 -2.08 -15.48 3.23
C ARG A 110 -2.67 -14.44 4.16
N TYR A 111 -2.05 -14.30 5.32
CA TYR A 111 -2.39 -13.29 6.32
C TYR A 111 -1.48 -12.09 6.15
N ILE A 112 -2.06 -10.90 6.05
CA ILE A 112 -1.34 -9.67 5.79
C ILE A 112 -1.69 -8.65 6.88
N SER A 113 -0.66 -8.15 7.56
CA SER A 113 -0.78 -6.95 8.37
C SER A 113 -0.63 -5.73 7.46
N GLY A 114 -1.70 -4.98 7.29
CA GLY A 114 -1.82 -3.94 6.26
C GLY A 114 -2.71 -4.36 5.09
N ASN A 115 -2.60 -3.63 3.98
CA ASN A 115 -3.30 -3.91 2.72
C ASN A 115 -2.49 -4.86 1.81
N VAL A 116 -3.07 -5.28 0.70
CA VAL A 116 -2.43 -6.20 -0.27
C VAL A 116 -1.27 -5.57 -1.06
N LEU A 117 -1.16 -4.24 -1.10
CA LEU A 117 -0.15 -3.53 -1.89
C LEU A 117 1.10 -3.20 -1.09
N THR A 118 0.95 -2.78 0.18
CA THR A 118 2.05 -2.28 1.02
C THR A 118 2.16 -3.00 2.36
N GLY A 119 1.28 -3.97 2.62
CA GLY A 119 1.27 -4.73 3.86
C GLY A 119 2.38 -5.77 3.94
N LYS A 120 2.56 -6.32 5.13
CA LYS A 120 3.55 -7.35 5.42
C LYS A 120 2.87 -8.68 5.70
N GLN A 121 3.33 -9.76 5.07
CA GLN A 121 2.89 -11.11 5.40
C GLN A 121 3.21 -11.43 6.86
N VAL A 122 2.26 -12.00 7.56
CA VAL A 122 2.39 -12.43 8.95
C VAL A 122 1.87 -13.86 9.12
N SER A 123 2.34 -14.53 10.15
CA SER A 123 1.74 -15.80 10.55
C SER A 123 0.35 -15.58 11.15
N PRO A 124 -0.58 -16.56 11.07
CA PRO A 124 -1.85 -16.49 11.80
C PRO A 124 -1.68 -16.26 13.32
N ASN A 125 -0.55 -16.70 13.87
CA ASN A 125 -0.15 -16.45 15.25
C ASN A 125 0.81 -15.26 15.41
N GLY A 126 0.89 -14.41 14.40
CA GLY A 126 1.75 -13.22 14.41
C GLY A 126 1.14 -12.04 15.17
N PHE A 127 1.76 -10.88 15.00
CA PHE A 127 1.39 -9.67 15.71
C PHE A 127 0.99 -8.56 14.74
N LEU A 128 0.09 -7.67 15.20
CA LEU A 128 -0.29 -6.47 14.47
C LEU A 128 0.92 -5.52 14.34
N GLY A 129 1.24 -5.14 13.12
CA GLY A 129 2.28 -4.14 12.85
C GLY A 129 1.97 -2.78 13.44
N ALA A 130 3.01 -2.07 13.92
CA ALA A 130 2.87 -0.81 14.67
C ALA A 130 2.11 0.29 13.90
N PHE A 131 2.27 0.34 12.59
CA PHE A 131 1.66 1.37 11.74
C PHE A 131 0.46 0.87 10.93
N HIS A 132 0.07 -0.39 11.08
CA HIS A 132 -1.03 -0.96 10.33
C HIS A 132 -2.37 -0.77 11.02
N SER A 133 -3.36 -0.30 10.26
CA SER A 133 -4.77 -0.14 10.69
C SER A 133 -5.72 -1.10 9.98
N GLN A 134 -5.15 -2.07 9.26
CA GLN A 134 -5.90 -3.05 8.48
C GLN A 134 -5.22 -4.42 8.60
N LEU A 135 -6.04 -5.46 8.60
CA LEU A 135 -5.64 -6.87 8.43
C LEU A 135 -6.36 -7.40 7.21
N THR A 136 -5.64 -8.08 6.34
CA THR A 136 -6.19 -8.61 5.09
C THR A 136 -5.88 -10.10 4.98
N VAL A 137 -6.88 -10.90 4.59
CA VAL A 137 -6.71 -12.34 4.35
C VAL A 137 -7.16 -12.67 2.94
N ILE A 138 -6.27 -13.26 2.17
CA ILE A 138 -6.51 -13.70 0.79
C ILE A 138 -6.04 -15.15 0.60
N PRO A 139 -6.48 -15.86 -0.47
CA PRO A 139 -5.95 -17.18 -0.78
C PRO A 139 -4.44 -17.11 -1.09
N GLU A 140 -3.67 -18.08 -0.61
CA GLU A 140 -2.27 -18.24 -1.03
C GLU A 140 -2.20 -18.67 -2.50
N GLY A 141 -3.03 -19.62 -2.90
CA GLY A 141 -3.17 -20.07 -4.28
C GLY A 141 -2.20 -21.17 -4.70
N ASP A 142 -1.48 -21.75 -3.78
CA ASP A 142 -0.51 -22.85 -4.04
C ASP A 142 -1.18 -24.15 -4.49
N ASP A 143 -2.47 -24.30 -4.21
CA ASP A 143 -3.31 -25.43 -4.59
C ASP A 143 -3.72 -25.43 -6.08
N ILE A 144 -3.49 -24.32 -6.79
CA ILE A 144 -3.94 -24.17 -8.18
C ILE A 144 -2.79 -24.52 -9.13
N HIS A 145 -2.84 -25.70 -9.71
CA HIS A 145 -1.93 -26.15 -10.76
C HIS A 145 -2.58 -25.97 -12.15
N GLU A 146 -2.02 -25.12 -12.97
CA GLU A 146 -2.53 -24.83 -14.31
C GLU A 146 -1.52 -25.25 -15.37
N MET A 147 -1.88 -26.26 -16.18
CA MET A 147 -1.15 -26.59 -17.40
C MET A 147 -1.60 -25.66 -18.52
N LEU A 148 -0.64 -25.04 -19.24
CA LEU A 148 -0.90 -24.07 -20.33
C LEU A 148 -1.77 -22.86 -19.90
N GLY A 149 -1.71 -22.45 -18.65
CA GLY A 149 -2.51 -21.36 -18.09
C GLY A 149 -2.37 -20.02 -18.83
N TRP A 150 -1.27 -19.78 -19.53
CA TRP A 150 -1.01 -18.58 -20.33
C TRP A 150 -1.90 -18.46 -21.58
N ILE A 151 -2.48 -19.57 -22.10
CA ILE A 151 -3.38 -19.56 -23.26
C ILE A 151 -4.86 -19.54 -22.87
N MET A 152 -5.17 -19.68 -21.57
CA MET A 152 -6.55 -19.71 -21.10
C MET A 152 -7.24 -18.34 -21.22
N PRO A 153 -8.54 -18.28 -21.60
CA PRO A 153 -9.26 -17.01 -21.78
C PRO A 153 -9.51 -16.24 -20.48
N ARG A 154 -9.53 -16.91 -19.33
CA ARG A 154 -9.57 -16.37 -17.96
C ARG A 154 -10.54 -15.20 -17.76
N PHE A 155 -11.83 -15.44 -18.00
CA PHE A 155 -12.88 -14.45 -17.79
C PHE A 155 -13.02 -13.97 -16.32
N ASN A 156 -12.49 -14.73 -15.38
CA ASN A 156 -12.59 -14.47 -13.93
C ASN A 156 -11.32 -13.91 -13.30
N GLN A 157 -10.30 -13.57 -14.09
CA GLN A 157 -9.06 -13.01 -13.57
C GLN A 157 -8.87 -11.58 -14.05
N PHE A 158 -8.40 -10.72 -13.13
CA PHE A 158 -8.03 -9.36 -13.47
C PHE A 158 -6.85 -9.34 -14.45
N SER A 159 -6.90 -8.44 -15.43
CA SER A 159 -5.83 -8.20 -16.38
C SER A 159 -5.67 -6.71 -16.64
N ALA A 160 -4.56 -6.14 -16.20
CA ALA A 160 -4.24 -4.73 -16.43
C ALA A 160 -4.05 -4.45 -17.95
N ASN A 161 -3.39 -5.35 -18.66
CA ASN A 161 -3.01 -5.19 -20.07
C ASN A 161 -3.97 -5.86 -21.06
N ARG A 162 -5.18 -6.22 -20.62
CA ARG A 162 -6.17 -6.94 -21.41
C ARG A 162 -5.66 -8.26 -22.02
N SER A 163 -4.69 -8.90 -21.37
CA SER A 163 -4.17 -10.21 -21.78
C SER A 163 -5.20 -11.33 -21.64
N TYR A 164 -6.21 -11.16 -20.78
CA TYR A 164 -7.33 -12.07 -20.58
C TYR A 164 -8.63 -11.43 -21.05
N PHE A 165 -9.62 -12.22 -21.41
CA PHE A 165 -10.91 -11.72 -21.91
C PHE A 165 -11.84 -11.20 -20.81
N SER A 166 -11.37 -11.10 -19.57
CA SER A 166 -12.14 -10.55 -18.45
C SER A 166 -12.62 -9.10 -18.69
N TRP A 167 -11.92 -8.32 -19.50
CA TRP A 167 -12.32 -6.97 -19.87
C TRP A 167 -13.64 -6.90 -20.66
N LEU A 168 -14.06 -8.02 -21.30
CA LEU A 168 -15.36 -8.13 -21.96
C LEU A 168 -16.53 -8.23 -20.99
N MET A 169 -16.26 -8.58 -19.71
CA MET A 169 -17.29 -8.84 -18.71
C MET A 169 -17.81 -7.57 -18.02
N GLY A 170 -17.37 -6.39 -18.42
CA GLY A 170 -17.77 -5.12 -17.82
C GLY A 170 -17.17 -4.89 -16.42
N LYS A 171 -17.89 -4.16 -15.57
CA LYS A 171 -17.47 -3.92 -14.17
C LYS A 171 -17.71 -5.20 -13.37
N LYS A 172 -16.64 -5.81 -12.88
CA LYS A 172 -16.65 -7.03 -12.10
C LYS A 172 -15.67 -6.92 -10.92
N GLU A 173 -16.05 -7.45 -9.79
CA GLU A 173 -15.14 -7.66 -8.66
C GLU A 173 -14.34 -8.95 -8.88
N TYR A 174 -13.06 -8.89 -8.58
CA TYR A 174 -12.14 -10.00 -8.73
C TYR A 174 -11.60 -10.42 -7.37
N THR A 175 -11.62 -11.71 -7.08
CA THR A 175 -10.88 -12.28 -5.97
C THR A 175 -9.43 -12.50 -6.40
N LEU A 176 -8.52 -11.77 -5.79
CA LEU A 176 -7.08 -11.91 -6.04
C LEU A 176 -6.49 -12.95 -5.08
N ASP A 177 -5.54 -13.71 -5.58
CA ASP A 177 -4.69 -14.61 -4.80
C ASP A 177 -3.25 -14.05 -4.68
N ALA A 178 -2.43 -14.68 -3.87
CA ALA A 178 -1.07 -14.23 -3.60
C ALA A 178 -0.03 -14.66 -4.65
N ARG A 179 -0.45 -15.37 -5.71
CA ARG A 179 0.47 -15.87 -6.73
C ARG A 179 1.03 -14.76 -7.60
N ILE A 180 2.30 -14.86 -7.92
CA ILE A 180 2.94 -14.10 -8.99
C ILE A 180 2.47 -14.71 -10.32
N LYS A 181 1.65 -13.96 -11.07
CA LYS A 181 1.13 -14.42 -12.38
C LYS A 181 2.09 -14.04 -13.50
N GLY A 182 3.19 -14.75 -13.58
CA GLY A 182 4.27 -14.56 -14.55
C GLY A 182 5.62 -14.91 -13.94
N GLY A 183 6.68 -14.82 -14.73
CA GLY A 183 8.07 -15.00 -14.26
C GLY A 183 8.72 -13.66 -13.97
N GLU A 184 9.61 -13.62 -13.00
CA GLU A 184 10.49 -12.48 -12.78
C GLU A 184 11.42 -12.31 -13.98
N ARG A 185 11.57 -11.09 -14.47
CA ARG A 185 12.38 -10.75 -15.64
C ARG A 185 13.16 -9.47 -15.38
N HIS A 186 14.17 -9.24 -16.20
CA HIS A 186 14.84 -7.94 -16.22
C HIS A 186 13.86 -6.83 -16.58
N MET A 187 14.09 -5.64 -16.01
CA MET A 187 13.25 -4.48 -16.24
C MET A 187 13.27 -4.07 -17.72
N ILE A 188 12.09 -3.87 -18.27
CA ILE A 188 11.88 -3.29 -19.61
C ILE A 188 11.19 -1.94 -19.47
N MET A 189 11.45 -1.02 -20.40
CA MET A 189 10.74 0.25 -20.50
C MET A 189 9.41 -0.01 -21.20
N SER A 190 8.35 -0.15 -20.42
CA SER A 190 7.03 -0.53 -20.93
C SER A 190 6.05 0.64 -21.01
N GLY A 191 6.34 1.76 -20.31
CA GLY A 191 5.42 2.88 -20.13
C GLY A 191 4.17 2.52 -19.30
N GLU A 192 4.18 1.36 -18.61
CA GLU A 192 3.04 0.96 -17.79
C GLU A 192 3.02 1.68 -16.43
N TYR A 193 4.20 2.06 -15.91
CA TYR A 193 4.28 2.76 -14.62
C TYR A 193 3.72 4.17 -14.71
N ASP A 194 3.97 4.87 -15.82
CA ASP A 194 3.46 6.24 -16.04
C ASP A 194 1.92 6.33 -16.00
N LYS A 195 1.23 5.20 -16.28
CA LYS A 195 -0.23 5.16 -16.26
C LYS A 195 -0.83 5.12 -14.86
N VAL A 196 -0.04 4.75 -13.86
CA VAL A 196 -0.50 4.50 -12.48
C VAL A 196 0.28 5.30 -11.44
N PHE A 197 1.35 5.98 -11.83
CA PHE A 197 2.17 6.78 -10.94
C PHE A 197 1.75 8.25 -11.04
N PRO A 198 1.12 8.84 -10.01
CA PRO A 198 0.48 10.14 -10.12
C PRO A 198 1.40 11.31 -9.71
N MET A 199 2.71 11.15 -9.83
CA MET A 199 3.71 12.17 -9.53
C MET A 199 4.43 12.61 -10.79
N ASP A 200 4.94 13.83 -10.82
CA ASP A 200 5.74 14.38 -11.94
C ASP A 200 7.19 13.88 -11.89
N ILE A 201 7.33 12.57 -11.93
CA ILE A 201 8.61 11.84 -11.89
C ILE A 201 8.58 10.80 -13.00
N LEU A 202 9.74 10.46 -13.56
CA LEU A 202 9.90 9.39 -14.53
C LEU A 202 10.21 8.05 -13.84
N PRO A 203 9.19 7.25 -13.45
CA PRO A 203 9.37 6.11 -12.55
C PRO A 203 10.27 5.01 -13.14
N GLU A 204 10.17 4.73 -14.44
CA GLU A 204 10.98 3.70 -15.09
C GLU A 204 12.47 4.10 -15.15
N TYR A 205 12.75 5.39 -15.40
CA TYR A 205 14.14 5.88 -15.40
C TYR A 205 14.72 5.90 -14.00
N LEU A 206 13.95 6.33 -13.00
CA LEU A 206 14.37 6.32 -11.60
C LEU A 206 14.74 4.91 -11.12
N ILE A 207 13.88 3.92 -11.37
CA ILE A 207 14.16 2.52 -11.02
C ILE A 207 15.44 2.02 -11.70
N LYS A 208 15.68 2.37 -12.96
CA LYS A 208 16.91 2.00 -13.65
C LYS A 208 18.15 2.66 -13.06
N ALA A 209 18.06 3.92 -12.65
CA ALA A 209 19.16 4.61 -11.97
C ALA A 209 19.49 3.93 -10.63
N ILE A 210 18.47 3.52 -9.86
CA ILE A 210 18.64 2.79 -8.61
C ILE A 210 19.30 1.43 -8.85
N ILE A 211 18.86 0.66 -9.83
CA ILE A 211 19.46 -0.66 -10.17
C ILE A 211 20.92 -0.51 -10.61
N ALA A 212 21.24 0.58 -11.33
CA ALA A 212 22.60 0.88 -11.77
C ALA A 212 23.50 1.41 -10.64
N GLY A 213 22.95 1.81 -9.49
CA GLY A 213 23.69 2.46 -8.41
C GLY A 213 24.18 3.87 -8.76
N ASP A 214 23.55 4.53 -9.72
CA ASP A 214 23.93 5.86 -10.20
C ASP A 214 23.25 6.95 -9.35
N ILE A 215 23.96 7.39 -8.31
CA ILE A 215 23.44 8.34 -7.31
C ILE A 215 23.09 9.69 -7.94
N ASP A 216 23.94 10.21 -8.81
CA ASP A 216 23.71 11.49 -9.45
C ASP A 216 22.42 11.48 -10.27
N ARG A 217 22.15 10.37 -10.97
CA ARG A 217 20.90 10.18 -11.70
C ARG A 217 19.69 9.95 -10.80
N MET A 218 19.87 9.24 -9.68
CA MET A 218 18.79 9.10 -8.71
C MET A 218 18.33 10.47 -8.20
N GLU A 219 19.29 11.33 -7.83
CA GLU A 219 18.99 12.69 -7.37
C GLU A 219 18.34 13.53 -8.48
N ALA A 220 18.88 13.51 -9.69
CA ALA A 220 18.34 14.25 -10.83
C ALA A 220 16.93 13.79 -11.24
N LEU A 221 16.54 12.54 -10.92
CA LEU A 221 15.25 11.96 -11.21
C LEU A 221 14.26 12.01 -10.03
N GLY A 222 14.60 12.72 -8.95
CA GLY A 222 13.66 13.01 -7.85
C GLY A 222 13.51 11.89 -6.81
N ILE A 223 14.58 11.13 -6.50
CA ILE A 223 14.49 10.06 -5.50
C ILE A 223 14.10 10.56 -4.10
N TYR A 224 14.36 11.81 -3.76
CA TYR A 224 13.98 12.39 -2.47
C TYR A 224 12.47 12.63 -2.32
N GLU A 225 11.75 12.68 -3.44
CA GLU A 225 10.32 12.97 -3.49
C GLU A 225 9.45 11.72 -3.33
N VAL A 226 10.04 10.52 -3.36
CA VAL A 226 9.31 9.26 -3.41
C VAL A 226 9.50 8.42 -2.17
N ALA A 227 8.48 7.66 -1.82
CA ALA A 227 8.52 6.59 -0.84
C ALA A 227 8.29 5.22 -1.51
N PRO A 228 8.78 4.11 -0.93
CA PRO A 228 8.58 2.78 -1.52
C PRO A 228 7.13 2.44 -1.79
N GLU A 229 6.20 2.82 -0.91
CA GLU A 229 4.76 2.59 -1.04
C GLU A 229 4.12 3.28 -2.25
N ASP A 230 4.73 4.34 -2.79
CA ASP A 230 4.22 5.03 -3.97
C ASP A 230 4.38 4.18 -5.23
N PHE A 231 5.35 3.26 -5.23
CA PHE A 231 5.57 2.28 -6.30
C PHE A 231 4.72 1.02 -6.22
N ALA A 232 3.84 0.89 -5.23
CA ALA A 232 3.03 -0.32 -5.05
C ALA A 232 2.13 -0.63 -6.26
N LEU A 233 1.53 0.37 -6.88
CA LEU A 233 0.75 0.16 -8.11
C LEU A 233 1.64 -0.12 -9.33
N CYS A 234 2.81 0.49 -9.42
CA CYS A 234 3.79 0.19 -10.46
C CYS A 234 4.22 -1.28 -10.36
N GLU A 235 4.48 -1.79 -9.16
CA GLU A 235 4.79 -3.19 -8.89
C GLU A 235 3.64 -4.11 -9.31
N PHE A 236 2.38 -3.74 -9.01
CA PHE A 236 1.21 -4.50 -9.40
C PHE A 236 1.05 -4.63 -10.93
N VAL A 237 1.26 -3.54 -11.69
CA VAL A 237 1.14 -3.56 -13.15
C VAL A 237 2.42 -4.03 -13.85
N CYS A 238 3.52 -4.20 -13.13
CA CYS A 238 4.82 -4.55 -13.69
C CYS A 238 4.77 -5.85 -14.50
N SER A 239 5.06 -5.76 -15.78
CA SER A 239 5.13 -6.91 -16.69
C SER A 239 6.33 -7.82 -16.38
N SER A 240 7.41 -7.26 -15.83
CA SER A 240 8.63 -7.97 -15.45
C SER A 240 8.57 -8.57 -14.04
N LYS A 241 7.52 -8.31 -13.28
CA LYS A 241 7.31 -8.80 -11.91
C LYS A 241 8.44 -8.47 -10.94
N MET A 242 8.93 -7.24 -11.02
CA MET A 242 9.99 -6.74 -10.16
C MET A 242 9.44 -6.23 -8.84
N GLU A 243 10.18 -6.44 -7.75
CA GLU A 243 9.89 -5.91 -6.42
C GLU A 243 10.32 -4.44 -6.31
N LEU A 244 9.53 -3.53 -6.89
CA LEU A 244 9.89 -2.12 -7.01
C LEU A 244 10.02 -1.42 -5.66
N GLN A 245 9.13 -1.74 -4.71
CA GLN A 245 9.19 -1.17 -3.36
C GLN A 245 10.51 -1.51 -2.67
N ARG A 246 11.00 -2.73 -2.83
CA ARG A 246 12.31 -3.15 -2.30
C ARG A 246 13.47 -2.43 -2.98
N ILE A 247 13.39 -2.24 -4.30
CA ILE A 247 14.41 -1.52 -5.07
C ILE A 247 14.48 -0.06 -4.62
N VAL A 248 13.34 0.62 -4.50
CA VAL A 248 13.30 2.01 -4.02
C VAL A 248 13.83 2.13 -2.61
N ARG A 249 13.47 1.20 -1.70
CA ARG A 249 14.02 1.18 -0.34
C ARG A 249 15.55 1.07 -0.36
N ALA A 250 16.11 0.16 -1.15
CA ALA A 250 17.54 -0.01 -1.28
C ALA A 250 18.23 1.27 -1.82
N GLY A 251 17.61 1.97 -2.78
CA GLY A 251 18.11 3.24 -3.29
C GLY A 251 18.14 4.34 -2.22
N LEU A 252 17.08 4.47 -1.45
CA LEU A 252 17.00 5.43 -0.34
C LEU A 252 18.02 5.11 0.78
N ASP A 253 18.22 3.83 1.08
CA ASP A 253 19.21 3.41 2.07
C ASP A 253 20.63 3.64 1.58
N MET A 254 20.90 3.47 0.29
CA MET A 254 22.19 3.81 -0.35
C MET A 254 22.50 5.29 -0.21
N LEU A 255 21.57 6.17 -0.60
CA LEU A 255 21.72 7.62 -0.43
C LEU A 255 21.94 8.03 1.02
N ARG A 256 21.20 7.42 1.94
CA ARG A 256 21.38 7.69 3.36
C ARG A 256 22.78 7.33 3.86
N SER A 257 23.37 6.25 3.35
CA SER A 257 24.72 5.84 3.72
C SER A 257 25.81 6.75 3.12
N GLU A 258 25.56 7.34 1.95
CA GLU A 258 26.46 8.31 1.32
C GLU A 258 26.46 9.67 2.05
N MET A 259 25.33 10.05 2.63
CA MET A 259 25.18 11.32 3.34
C MET A 259 25.54 11.26 4.83
N ALA A 260 25.80 10.08 5.39
CA ALA A 260 26.17 9.88 6.79
C ALA A 260 27.67 10.00 7.02
#